data_b6dce34f31e1ddb0393a25c31c85dbde
#
_entry.id   b6dce34f31e1ddb0393a25c31c85dbde
#
_cell.length_a   1.000
_cell.length_b   1.000
_cell.length_c   1.000
_cell.angle_alpha   90.00
_cell.angle_beta   90.00
_cell.angle_gamma   90.00
#
_symmetry.space_group_name_H-M   'P 1'
#
loop_
_entity.id
_entity.type
_entity.pdbx_description
1 polymer ?
#
loop_
_entity_poly.entity_id
_entity_poly.type
_entity_poly.pdbx_seq_one_letter_code
_entity_poly.pdbx_strand_id
1 'polypeptide(L)'
;MKKDIEIPEVKNVTLTVTRERNILNQEEWKVYLINNNDFPIETTLVVSKGYGEKDGEQQKTSTLRHFLETVSAHTSALIEPIEPSVFHLNNEYWVSYYIGLQIHDKRFVFVPDSICEENITFIKEIGKEGVLHS
;
A
#
# COMPACT_ATOMS: atom_id res chain seq x y z
N MET A 1 -8.77 0.43 -37.62
CA MET A 1 -8.32 1.36 -36.58
C MET A 1 -8.14 0.66 -35.24
N LYS A 2 -7.04 0.91 -34.62
CA LYS A 2 -6.76 0.33 -33.33
C LYS A 2 -7.34 1.21 -32.21
N LYS A 3 -8.07 0.59 -31.30
CA LYS A 3 -8.54 1.27 -30.10
C LYS A 3 -7.54 1.08 -28.98
N ASP A 4 -7.17 2.13 -28.35
CA ASP A 4 -6.41 2.04 -27.12
C ASP A 4 -7.33 1.60 -25.99
N ILE A 5 -6.83 0.67 -25.20
CA ILE A 5 -7.54 0.24 -23.99
C ILE A 5 -7.05 1.12 -22.86
N GLU A 6 -7.95 1.90 -22.30
CA GLU A 6 -7.64 2.72 -21.15
C GLU A 6 -7.99 1.98 -19.87
N ILE A 7 -7.04 1.96 -18.95
CA ILE A 7 -7.30 1.46 -17.61
C ILE A 7 -7.72 2.66 -16.77
N PRO A 8 -8.93 2.66 -16.20
CA PRO A 8 -9.39 3.77 -15.40
C PRO A 8 -8.50 4.04 -14.19
N GLU A 9 -8.40 5.30 -13.82
CA GLU A 9 -7.69 5.67 -12.60
C GLU A 9 -8.28 5.00 -11.37
N VAL A 10 -7.39 4.63 -10.47
CA VAL A 10 -7.77 4.18 -9.14
C VAL A 10 -8.25 5.40 -8.35
N LYS A 11 -9.49 5.35 -7.87
CA LYS A 11 -10.10 6.41 -7.06
C LYS A 11 -10.49 5.89 -5.70
N ASN A 12 -10.30 6.71 -4.68
CA ASN A 12 -10.71 6.42 -3.31
C ASN A 12 -10.14 5.11 -2.74
N VAL A 13 -9.02 4.67 -3.29
CA VAL A 13 -8.22 3.58 -2.76
C VAL A 13 -6.85 4.13 -2.44
N THR A 14 -6.44 4.02 -1.20
CA THR A 14 -5.19 4.57 -0.71
C THR A 14 -4.42 3.51 0.07
N LEU A 15 -3.13 3.75 0.25
CA LEU A 15 -2.29 2.92 1.11
C LEU A 15 -1.80 3.75 2.29
N THR A 16 -1.60 3.09 3.40
CA THR A 16 -0.95 3.72 4.55
C THR A 16 0.02 2.75 5.21
N VAL A 17 1.12 3.30 5.71
CA VAL A 17 2.04 2.56 6.57
C VAL A 17 1.78 3.06 7.99
N THR A 18 1.24 2.19 8.83
CA THR A 18 0.91 2.56 10.21
C THR A 18 2.05 2.24 11.16
N ARG A 19 2.12 3.02 12.24
CA ARG A 19 2.99 2.74 13.37
C ARG A 19 2.10 2.35 14.55
N GLU A 20 2.24 1.11 15.00
CA GLU A 20 1.39 0.53 16.04
C GLU A 20 2.24 -0.04 17.15
N ARG A 21 1.61 -0.33 18.28
CA ARG A 21 2.24 -1.09 19.35
C ARG A 21 1.45 -2.37 19.59
N ASN A 22 2.19 -3.47 19.72
CA ASN A 22 1.57 -4.76 19.99
C ASN A 22 1.31 -4.93 21.50
N ILE A 23 0.77 -6.06 21.86
CA ILE A 23 0.44 -6.41 23.25
C ILE A 23 1.67 -6.39 24.16
N LEU A 24 2.87 -6.61 23.61
CA LEU A 24 4.13 -6.55 24.37
C LEU A 24 4.73 -5.14 24.39
N ASN A 25 3.97 -4.14 23.94
CA ASN A 25 4.40 -2.74 23.83
C ASN A 25 5.61 -2.54 22.90
N GLN A 26 5.75 -3.42 21.92
CA GLN A 26 6.77 -3.30 20.87
C GLN A 26 6.20 -2.56 19.69
N GLU A 27 7.01 -1.71 19.07
CA GLU A 27 6.62 -0.95 17.89
C GLU A 27 6.54 -1.87 16.68
N GLU A 28 5.46 -1.75 15.92
CA GLU A 28 5.24 -2.48 14.68
C GLU A 28 4.78 -1.54 13.59
N TRP A 29 5.27 -1.76 12.39
CA TRP A 29 4.85 -1.03 11.21
C TRP A 29 4.11 -1.99 10.28
N LYS A 30 2.96 -1.54 9.79
CA LYS A 30 2.10 -2.37 8.94
C LYS A 30 1.57 -1.56 7.78
N VAL A 31 1.38 -2.23 6.65
CA VAL A 31 0.86 -1.59 5.43
C VAL A 31 -0.57 -2.04 5.23
N TYR A 32 -1.47 -1.08 5.07
CA TYR A 32 -2.90 -1.32 4.84
C TYR A 32 -3.34 -0.71 3.53
N LEU A 33 -4.30 -1.36 2.89
CA LEU A 33 -5.08 -0.79 1.80
C LEU A 33 -6.40 -0.29 2.39
N ILE A 34 -6.79 0.93 2.02
CA ILE A 34 -8.04 1.55 2.47
C ILE A 34 -8.94 1.73 1.27
N ASN A 35 -10.14 1.15 1.33
CA ASN A 35 -11.17 1.34 0.31
C ASN A 35 -12.20 2.36 0.83
N ASN A 36 -12.13 3.58 0.31
CA ASN A 36 -13.08 4.65 0.64
C ASN A 36 -14.22 4.79 -0.37
N ASN A 37 -14.40 3.80 -1.21
CA ASN A 37 -15.55 3.76 -2.12
C ASN A 37 -16.81 3.29 -1.39
N ASP A 38 -17.95 3.61 -1.95
CA ASP A 38 -19.27 3.18 -1.44
C ASP A 38 -19.62 1.76 -1.89
N PHE A 39 -18.67 1.05 -2.48
CA PHE A 39 -18.83 -0.29 -3.02
C PHE A 39 -17.56 -1.11 -2.80
N PRO A 40 -17.64 -2.43 -2.83
CA PRO A 40 -16.46 -3.27 -2.64
C PRO A 40 -15.54 -3.23 -3.88
N ILE A 41 -14.26 -3.44 -3.64
CA ILE A 41 -13.31 -3.76 -4.70
C ILE A 41 -13.01 -5.26 -4.60
N GLU A 42 -12.91 -5.94 -5.74
CA GLU A 42 -12.89 -7.39 -5.81
C GLU A 42 -11.66 -7.92 -6.51
N THR A 43 -11.29 -9.15 -6.21
CA THR A 43 -10.12 -9.83 -6.77
C THR A 43 -8.88 -8.94 -6.61
N THR A 44 -8.71 -8.43 -5.40
CA THR A 44 -7.68 -7.45 -5.09
C THR A 44 -6.34 -8.14 -4.87
N LEU A 45 -5.37 -7.78 -5.69
CA LEU A 45 -4.00 -8.29 -5.62
C LEU A 45 -3.04 -7.15 -5.36
N VAL A 46 -2.10 -7.35 -4.45
CA VAL A 46 -1.04 -6.40 -4.17
C VAL A 46 0.30 -7.08 -4.36
N VAL A 47 1.17 -6.49 -5.18
CA VAL A 47 2.53 -6.97 -5.40
C VAL A 47 3.47 -5.96 -4.77
N SER A 48 4.28 -6.39 -3.80
CA SER A 48 5.19 -5.51 -3.09
C SER A 48 6.63 -5.85 -3.37
N LYS A 49 7.48 -4.82 -3.41
CA LYS A 49 8.93 -4.97 -3.49
C LYS A 49 9.61 -3.69 -3.03
N GLY A 50 10.84 -3.83 -2.53
CA GLY A 50 11.69 -2.69 -2.19
C GLY A 50 12.92 -2.69 -3.09
N TYR A 51 13.39 -1.49 -3.47
CA TYR A 51 14.58 -1.35 -4.31
C TYR A 51 15.22 0.02 -4.14
N GLY A 52 16.51 0.10 -4.41
CA GLY A 52 17.24 1.35 -4.32
C GLY A 52 18.73 1.15 -4.22
N GLU A 53 19.41 2.17 -3.73
CA GLU A 53 20.85 2.16 -3.52
C GLU A 53 21.18 2.51 -2.08
N LYS A 54 22.26 1.90 -1.58
CA LYS A 54 22.87 2.30 -0.32
C LYS A 54 24.39 2.16 -0.47
N ASP A 55 25.12 3.25 -0.17
CA ASP A 55 26.58 3.29 -0.25
C ASP A 55 27.11 2.84 -1.63
N GLY A 56 26.42 3.25 -2.71
CA GLY A 56 26.79 2.93 -4.08
C GLY A 56 26.39 1.54 -4.55
N GLU A 57 25.75 0.75 -3.70
CA GLU A 57 25.33 -0.59 -4.05
C GLU A 57 23.82 -0.68 -4.26
N GLN A 58 23.42 -1.41 -5.30
CA GLN A 58 22.02 -1.71 -5.58
C GLN A 58 21.50 -2.69 -4.54
N GLN A 59 20.33 -2.37 -3.98
CA GLN A 59 19.63 -3.24 -3.04
C GLN A 59 18.21 -3.49 -3.54
N LYS A 60 17.73 -4.70 -3.30
CA LYS A 60 16.33 -5.02 -3.54
C LYS A 60 15.87 -6.13 -2.60
N THR A 61 14.60 -6.07 -2.26
CA THR A 61 13.95 -7.10 -1.44
C THR A 61 13.36 -8.18 -2.34
N SER A 62 12.85 -9.24 -1.72
CA SER A 62 11.98 -10.19 -2.41
C SER A 62 10.72 -9.50 -2.91
N THR A 63 10.14 -10.02 -3.98
CA THR A 63 8.82 -9.59 -4.46
C THR A 63 7.79 -10.49 -3.80
N LEU A 64 6.82 -9.88 -3.12
CA LEU A 64 5.74 -10.60 -2.44
C LEU A 64 4.41 -10.31 -3.12
N ARG A 65 3.52 -11.29 -3.12
CA ARG A 65 2.19 -11.17 -3.68
C ARG A 65 1.16 -11.49 -2.60
N HIS A 66 0.19 -10.57 -2.45
CA HIS A 66 -0.86 -10.71 -1.46
C HIS A 66 -2.22 -10.64 -2.15
N PHE A 67 -3.00 -11.69 -2.02
CA PHE A 67 -4.36 -11.72 -2.55
C PHE A 67 -5.32 -11.39 -1.42
N LEU A 68 -5.94 -10.20 -1.49
CA LEU A 68 -6.84 -9.70 -0.45
C LEU A 68 -8.30 -10.06 -0.72
N GLU A 69 -8.57 -10.69 -1.86
CA GLU A 69 -9.91 -11.05 -2.32
C GLU A 69 -10.81 -9.81 -2.44
N THR A 70 -11.83 -9.70 -1.60
CA THR A 70 -12.76 -8.58 -1.60
C THR A 70 -12.44 -7.65 -0.43
N VAL A 71 -12.29 -6.36 -0.72
CA VAL A 71 -12.20 -5.35 0.32
C VAL A 71 -13.51 -4.56 0.29
N SER A 72 -14.30 -4.70 1.33
CA SER A 72 -15.63 -4.09 1.39
C SER A 72 -15.59 -2.57 1.39
N ALA A 73 -16.73 -1.95 1.05
CA ALA A 73 -16.86 -0.50 1.07
C ALA A 73 -16.48 0.07 2.45
N HIS A 74 -15.71 1.17 2.44
CA HIS A 74 -15.30 1.88 3.65
C HIS A 74 -14.59 1.00 4.68
N THR A 75 -13.79 0.03 4.21
CA THR A 75 -12.97 -0.81 5.09
C THR A 75 -11.52 -0.80 4.65
N SER A 76 -10.68 -1.34 5.50
CA SER A 76 -9.27 -1.51 5.24
C SER A 76 -8.88 -2.98 5.27
N ALA A 77 -7.78 -3.31 4.64
CA ALA A 77 -7.22 -4.66 4.64
C ALA A 77 -5.72 -4.59 4.90
N LEU A 78 -5.24 -5.43 5.79
CA LEU A 78 -3.82 -5.55 6.06
C LEU A 78 -3.13 -6.20 4.84
N ILE A 79 -2.10 -5.56 4.34
CA ILE A 79 -1.27 -6.11 3.25
C ILE A 79 -0.13 -6.93 3.86
N GLU A 80 0.72 -6.28 4.65
CA GLU A 80 1.91 -6.93 5.22
C GLU A 80 2.51 -6.08 6.33
N PRO A 81 3.30 -6.67 7.22
CA PRO A 81 4.18 -5.90 8.08
C PRO A 81 5.34 -5.36 7.26
N ILE A 82 5.97 -4.30 7.72
CA ILE A 82 7.15 -3.72 7.07
C ILE A 82 8.17 -3.34 8.15
N GLU A 83 9.44 -3.63 7.87
CA GLU A 83 10.52 -3.37 8.83
C GLU A 83 11.21 -2.04 8.55
N PRO A 84 11.57 -1.28 9.58
CA PRO A 84 12.30 -0.03 9.39
C PRO A 84 13.60 -0.17 8.60
N SER A 85 14.19 -1.36 8.59
CA SER A 85 15.42 -1.64 7.85
C SER A 85 15.30 -1.45 6.34
N VAL A 86 14.08 -1.37 5.79
CA VAL A 86 13.86 -1.14 4.36
C VAL A 86 13.32 0.26 4.06
N PHE A 87 13.19 1.12 5.05
CA PHE A 87 12.64 2.47 4.85
C PHE A 87 13.53 3.37 3.99
N HIS A 88 14.80 3.05 3.86
CA HIS A 88 15.74 3.79 3.00
C HIS A 88 15.59 3.42 1.52
N LEU A 89 14.76 2.43 1.20
CA LEU A 89 14.48 1.99 -0.17
C LEU A 89 13.18 2.61 -0.68
N ASN A 90 12.98 2.52 -2.00
CA ASN A 90 11.65 2.70 -2.55
C ASN A 90 10.84 1.46 -2.18
N ASN A 91 9.70 1.65 -1.56
CA ASN A 91 8.80 0.56 -1.22
C ASN A 91 7.58 0.66 -2.12
N GLU A 92 7.52 -0.24 -3.09
CA GLU A 92 6.52 -0.22 -4.15
C GLU A 92 5.42 -1.22 -3.87
N TYR A 93 4.19 -0.79 -4.07
CA TYR A 93 2.99 -1.60 -3.95
C TYR A 93 2.17 -1.44 -5.22
N TRP A 94 2.14 -2.45 -6.06
CA TRP A 94 1.31 -2.46 -7.24
C TRP A 94 -0.02 -3.10 -6.88
N VAL A 95 -1.09 -2.29 -6.88
CA VAL A 95 -2.43 -2.69 -6.49
C VAL A 95 -3.28 -2.84 -7.75
N SER A 96 -3.93 -3.99 -7.89
CA SER A 96 -4.92 -4.21 -8.95
C SER A 96 -6.18 -4.81 -8.36
N TYR A 97 -7.33 -4.42 -8.90
CA TYR A 97 -8.63 -4.92 -8.45
C TYR A 97 -9.67 -4.74 -9.53
N TYR A 98 -10.82 -5.38 -9.33
CA TYR A 98 -11.98 -5.24 -10.20
C TYR A 98 -13.09 -4.48 -9.50
N ILE A 99 -13.79 -3.64 -10.26
CA ILE A 99 -15.10 -3.11 -9.93
C ILE A 99 -16.00 -3.61 -11.04
N GLY A 100 -16.89 -4.57 -10.72
CA GLY A 100 -17.64 -5.30 -11.74
C GLY A 100 -16.67 -6.05 -12.66
N LEU A 101 -16.75 -5.77 -13.96
CA LEU A 101 -15.88 -6.38 -14.96
C LEU A 101 -14.69 -5.49 -15.35
N GLN A 102 -14.55 -4.33 -14.72
CA GLN A 102 -13.51 -3.39 -15.06
C GLN A 102 -12.33 -3.53 -14.12
N ILE A 103 -11.13 -3.75 -14.70
CA ILE A 103 -9.89 -3.77 -13.92
C ILE A 103 -9.38 -2.35 -13.69
N HIS A 104 -8.84 -2.13 -12.49
CA HIS A 104 -8.13 -0.91 -12.11
C HIS A 104 -6.78 -1.30 -11.55
N ASP A 105 -5.74 -0.55 -11.86
CA ASP A 105 -4.46 -0.76 -11.22
C ASP A 105 -3.72 0.55 -10.97
N LYS A 106 -2.86 0.53 -9.97
CA LYS A 106 -2.03 1.67 -9.62
C LYS A 106 -0.80 1.20 -8.88
N ARG A 107 0.33 1.80 -9.20
CA ARG A 107 1.58 1.60 -8.49
C ARG A 107 1.75 2.71 -7.47
N PHE A 108 1.77 2.34 -6.19
CA PHE A 108 2.07 3.24 -5.09
C PHE A 108 3.55 3.06 -4.72
N VAL A 109 4.27 4.15 -4.56
CA VAL A 109 5.67 4.09 -4.15
C VAL A 109 5.88 5.01 -2.97
N PHE A 110 6.28 4.43 -1.83
CA PHE A 110 6.81 5.20 -0.71
C PHE A 110 8.29 5.42 -1.02
N VAL A 111 8.64 6.63 -1.41
CA VAL A 111 10.01 6.96 -1.81
C VAL A 111 10.97 6.86 -0.61
N PRO A 112 12.29 6.76 -0.84
CA PRO A 112 13.25 6.58 0.26
C PRO A 112 13.06 7.61 1.36
N ASP A 113 13.06 7.13 2.60
CA ASP A 113 12.98 7.91 3.82
C ASP A 113 11.68 8.71 3.99
N SER A 114 10.63 8.41 3.21
CA SER A 114 9.33 9.04 3.35
C SER A 114 8.49 8.45 4.49
N ILE A 115 8.80 7.24 4.93
CA ILE A 115 8.16 6.62 6.09
C ILE A 115 8.95 7.09 7.32
N CYS A 116 8.57 8.23 7.84
CA CYS A 116 9.31 8.92 8.90
C CYS A 116 8.34 9.66 9.80
N GLU A 117 8.82 10.04 10.99
CA GLU A 117 8.03 10.71 12.02
C GLU A 117 7.31 11.96 11.48
N GLU A 118 7.99 12.76 10.68
CA GLU A 118 7.47 14.02 10.16
C GLU A 118 6.25 13.84 9.25
N ASN A 119 6.10 12.67 8.66
CA ASN A 119 5.02 12.36 7.73
C ASN A 119 3.87 11.58 8.37
N ILE A 120 3.96 11.31 9.66
CA ILE A 120 2.92 10.57 10.38
C ILE A 120 1.76 11.51 10.69
N THR A 121 0.55 11.07 10.34
CA THR A 121 -0.69 11.75 10.66
C THR A 121 -1.70 10.74 11.20
N PHE A 122 -2.77 11.22 11.81
CA PHE A 122 -3.85 10.34 12.23
C PHE A 122 -4.70 9.98 11.01
N ILE A 123 -4.84 8.68 10.75
CA ILE A 123 -5.63 8.15 9.62
C ILE A 123 -6.99 7.76 10.17
N LYS A 124 -7.96 8.66 10.03
CA LYS A 124 -9.29 8.49 10.65
C LYS A 124 -10.03 7.26 10.15
N GLU A 125 -9.81 6.85 8.90
CA GLU A 125 -10.48 5.71 8.28
C GLU A 125 -10.19 4.40 9.00
N ILE A 126 -9.03 4.29 9.65
CA ILE A 126 -8.65 3.07 10.38
C ILE A 126 -8.33 3.34 11.84
N GLY A 127 -8.44 4.59 12.29
CA GLY A 127 -8.21 4.96 13.69
C GLY A 127 -6.77 4.75 14.15
N LYS A 128 -5.80 4.91 13.26
CA LYS A 128 -4.39 4.67 13.54
C LYS A 128 -3.53 5.80 13.00
N GLU A 129 -2.32 5.94 13.57
CA GLU A 129 -1.32 6.86 13.06
C GLU A 129 -0.49 6.19 11.97
N GLY A 130 -0.17 6.95 10.92
CA GLY A 130 0.63 6.41 9.83
C GLY A 130 0.98 7.44 8.78
N VAL A 131 1.70 6.97 7.77
CA VAL A 131 2.08 7.73 6.58
C VAL A 131 1.12 7.34 5.46
N LEU A 132 0.37 8.31 4.95
CA LEU A 132 -0.65 8.08 3.94
C LEU A 132 -0.09 8.31 2.54
N HIS A 133 -0.44 7.43 1.60
CA HIS A 133 -0.19 7.59 0.17
C HIS A 133 -1.51 7.45 -0.59
N SER A 134 -1.92 8.51 -1.20
CA SER A 134 -3.14 8.54 -2.01
C SER A 134 -2.89 8.36 -3.51
#